data_8d8c14c09ac8399d474740b7a0440a7e
#
_entry.id   8d8c14c09ac8399d474740b7a0440a7e
#
_cell.length_a   1.000
_cell.length_b   1.000
_cell.length_c   1.000
_cell.angle_alpha   90.00
_cell.angle_beta   90.00
_cell.angle_gamma   90.00
#
_symmetry.space_group_name_H-M   'P 1'
#
loop_
_entity.id
_entity.type
_entity.pdbx_description
1 polymer ?
#
loop_
_entity_poly.entity_id
_entity_poly.type
_entity_poly.pdbx_seq_one_letter_code
_entity_poly.pdbx_strand_id
1 'polypeptide(L)'
;MLAKLTQTAAPLGATALDRATHAVMVLPFAKKLDGLRDVPALDRLRAALKRRDMKAGELAKTPVSVNLADGGLCSFVMLDGGKSAFERQNVLRRAMAPLMEEQPRELVLALFGSAEARRENAREALYVAWLNGVRLPTRRKKPVPRSLAKIHLYGARDPAGFAEIAAVAEANTLARALTALPPNELTPSEYRQ
;
A
#
# COMPACT_ATOMS: atom_id res chain seq x y z
N MET A 1 -8.56 12.73 7.43
CA MET A 1 -9.44 11.53 7.50
C MET A 1 -8.78 10.43 6.68
N LEU A 2 -8.66 9.22 7.25
CA LEU A 2 -8.11 8.06 6.54
C LEU A 2 -9.09 7.53 5.50
N ALA A 3 -8.55 6.81 4.49
CA ALA A 3 -9.37 6.09 3.51
C ALA A 3 -10.22 5.01 4.19
N LYS A 4 -11.47 4.86 3.75
CA LYS A 4 -12.38 3.82 4.26
C LYS A 4 -11.84 2.43 3.92
N LEU A 5 -11.88 1.52 4.88
CA LEU A 5 -11.41 0.14 4.71
C LEU A 5 -12.58 -0.79 4.43
N THR A 6 -12.47 -1.64 3.41
CA THR A 6 -13.28 -2.84 3.22
C THR A 6 -12.37 -4.06 3.30
N GLN A 7 -12.85 -5.16 3.86
CA GLN A 7 -12.03 -6.34 4.14
C GLN A 7 -12.69 -7.60 3.57
N THR A 8 -11.90 -8.41 2.88
CA THR A 8 -12.28 -9.71 2.34
C THR A 8 -11.26 -10.76 2.78
N ALA A 9 -11.69 -11.77 3.54
CA ALA A 9 -10.80 -12.83 4.02
C ALA A 9 -10.25 -13.71 2.88
N ALA A 10 -11.02 -13.87 1.80
CA ALA A 10 -10.60 -14.62 0.63
C ALA A 10 -9.45 -13.90 -0.11
N PRO A 11 -8.53 -14.64 -0.74
CA PRO A 11 -7.51 -14.08 -1.62
C PRO A 11 -8.15 -13.31 -2.79
N LEU A 12 -7.42 -12.35 -3.34
CA LEU A 12 -7.83 -11.64 -4.55
C LEU A 12 -7.79 -12.60 -5.75
N GLY A 13 -8.93 -12.77 -6.42
CA GLY A 13 -9.02 -13.54 -7.66
C GLY A 13 -8.74 -12.67 -8.91
N ALA A 14 -8.49 -13.33 -10.03
CA ALA A 14 -8.18 -12.65 -11.30
C ALA A 14 -9.27 -11.67 -11.74
N THR A 15 -10.55 -12.08 -11.71
CA THR A 15 -11.68 -11.22 -12.09
C THR A 15 -11.79 -9.95 -11.22
N ALA A 16 -11.45 -10.05 -9.92
CA ALA A 16 -11.46 -8.89 -9.04
C ALA A 16 -10.26 -7.98 -9.32
N LEU A 17 -9.11 -8.53 -9.69
CA LEU A 17 -7.95 -7.77 -10.11
C LEU A 17 -8.21 -7.03 -11.43
N ASP A 18 -8.85 -7.67 -12.40
CA ASP A 18 -9.14 -7.06 -13.71
C ASP A 18 -10.01 -5.79 -13.58
N ARG A 19 -10.85 -5.73 -12.54
CA ARG A 19 -11.67 -4.55 -12.23
C ARG A 19 -10.94 -3.47 -11.44
N ALA A 20 -9.75 -3.77 -10.93
CA ALA A 20 -8.97 -2.84 -10.14
C ALA A 20 -8.16 -1.90 -11.04
N THR A 21 -8.29 -0.60 -10.83
CA THR A 21 -7.43 0.38 -11.49
C THR A 21 -6.04 0.45 -10.86
N HIS A 22 -5.95 0.25 -9.54
CA HIS A 22 -4.71 0.31 -8.78
C HIS A 22 -4.65 -0.81 -7.75
N ALA A 23 -3.63 -1.65 -7.81
CA ALA A 23 -3.47 -2.77 -6.90
C ALA A 23 -2.03 -2.91 -6.40
N VAL A 24 -1.87 -3.33 -5.14
CA VAL A 24 -0.59 -3.75 -4.57
C VAL A 24 -0.71 -5.21 -4.14
N MET A 25 0.14 -6.05 -4.71
CA MET A 25 0.27 -7.46 -4.37
C MET A 25 1.40 -7.63 -3.37
N VAL A 26 1.05 -7.93 -2.13
CA VAL A 26 2.00 -8.18 -1.05
C VAL A 26 2.22 -9.67 -0.94
N LEU A 27 3.41 -10.12 -1.32
CA LEU A 27 3.81 -11.50 -1.37
C LEU A 27 4.69 -11.87 -0.17
N PRO A 28 4.64 -13.12 0.31
CA PRO A 28 5.64 -13.60 1.24
C PRO A 28 7.01 -13.66 0.56
N PHE A 29 8.07 -13.48 1.33
CA PHE A 29 9.43 -13.59 0.79
C PHE A 29 9.68 -15.00 0.22
N ALA A 30 10.14 -15.04 -1.01
CA ALA A 30 10.51 -16.27 -1.71
C ALA A 30 11.65 -16.02 -2.69
N LYS A 31 12.61 -16.95 -2.77
CA LYS A 31 13.71 -16.87 -3.74
C LYS A 31 13.25 -17.15 -5.17
N LYS A 32 12.12 -17.86 -5.35
CA LYS A 32 11.50 -18.22 -6.63
C LYS A 32 9.99 -17.99 -6.58
N LEU A 33 9.35 -17.79 -7.72
CA LEU A 33 7.89 -17.58 -7.82
C LEU A 33 7.07 -18.87 -7.92
N ASP A 34 7.71 -20.04 -7.99
CA ASP A 34 7.04 -21.31 -8.27
C ASP A 34 6.02 -21.74 -7.20
N GLY A 35 6.21 -21.29 -5.96
CA GLY A 35 5.28 -21.53 -4.85
C GLY A 35 4.08 -20.57 -4.78
N LEU A 36 3.99 -19.59 -5.68
CA LEU A 36 3.00 -18.52 -5.63
C LEU A 36 1.91 -18.68 -6.71
N ARG A 37 1.40 -19.90 -6.90
CA ARG A 37 0.51 -20.26 -8.03
C ARG A 37 -0.83 -19.52 -8.04
N ASP A 38 -1.34 -19.13 -6.87
CA ASP A 38 -2.65 -18.49 -6.73
C ASP A 38 -2.60 -16.95 -6.82
N VAL A 39 -1.45 -16.38 -7.16
CA VAL A 39 -1.29 -14.93 -7.30
C VAL A 39 -1.71 -14.51 -8.71
N PRO A 40 -2.73 -13.67 -8.85
CA PRO A 40 -3.16 -13.20 -10.18
C PRO A 40 -2.09 -12.33 -10.84
N ALA A 41 -2.08 -12.31 -12.17
CA ALA A 41 -1.12 -11.60 -13.02
C ALA A 41 0.36 -11.97 -12.78
N LEU A 42 0.64 -13.18 -12.24
CA LEU A 42 1.99 -13.67 -11.97
C LEU A 42 2.84 -13.77 -13.24
N ASP A 43 2.22 -14.07 -14.39
CA ASP A 43 2.92 -14.16 -15.67
C ASP A 43 3.44 -12.79 -16.12
N ARG A 44 2.69 -11.72 -15.86
CA ARG A 44 3.13 -10.34 -16.12
C ARG A 44 4.32 -9.98 -15.24
N LEU A 45 4.26 -10.38 -13.95
CA LEU A 45 5.39 -10.21 -13.04
C LEU A 45 6.63 -10.97 -13.56
N ARG A 46 6.48 -12.26 -13.96
CA ARG A 46 7.59 -13.06 -14.53
C ARG A 46 8.22 -12.39 -15.74
N ALA A 47 7.38 -11.90 -16.65
CA ALA A 47 7.86 -11.18 -17.83
C ALA A 47 8.61 -9.89 -17.48
N ALA A 48 8.10 -9.13 -16.50
CA ALA A 48 8.73 -7.91 -16.04
C ALA A 48 10.09 -8.17 -15.35
N LEU A 49 10.17 -9.20 -14.49
CA LEU A 49 11.41 -9.61 -13.84
C LEU A 49 12.46 -10.07 -14.86
N LYS A 50 12.05 -10.93 -15.83
CA LYS A 50 12.93 -11.37 -16.93
C LYS A 50 13.49 -10.20 -17.74
N ARG A 51 12.64 -9.24 -18.10
CA ARG A 51 13.06 -8.04 -18.87
C ARG A 51 14.06 -7.17 -18.11
N ARG A 52 13.98 -7.15 -16.75
CA ARG A 52 14.84 -6.36 -15.88
C ARG A 52 16.05 -7.12 -15.34
N ASP A 53 16.23 -8.37 -15.73
CA ASP A 53 17.24 -9.29 -15.18
C ASP A 53 17.22 -9.37 -13.64
N MET A 54 16.01 -9.38 -13.07
CA MET A 54 15.79 -9.40 -11.64
C MET A 54 15.37 -10.78 -11.13
N LYS A 55 15.92 -11.19 -9.99
CA LYS A 55 15.49 -12.40 -9.28
C LYS A 55 14.24 -12.09 -8.42
N ALA A 56 13.40 -13.10 -8.21
CA ALA A 56 12.15 -12.94 -7.43
C ALA A 56 12.39 -12.35 -6.03
N GLY A 57 13.43 -12.80 -5.31
CA GLY A 57 13.76 -12.30 -3.97
C GLY A 57 14.14 -10.81 -3.93
N GLU A 58 14.50 -10.21 -5.05
CA GLU A 58 14.81 -8.77 -5.12
C GLU A 58 13.57 -7.89 -4.97
N LEU A 59 12.34 -8.46 -5.14
CA LEU A 59 11.10 -7.77 -4.83
C LEU A 59 10.98 -7.31 -3.37
N ALA A 60 11.76 -7.90 -2.47
CA ALA A 60 11.86 -7.45 -1.08
C ALA A 60 12.67 -6.15 -0.91
N LYS A 61 13.33 -5.69 -1.96
CA LYS A 61 14.08 -4.42 -1.97
C LYS A 61 13.56 -3.47 -3.04
N THR A 62 13.23 -4.01 -4.21
CA THR A 62 12.83 -3.24 -5.39
C THR A 62 11.50 -3.76 -5.92
N PRO A 63 10.37 -3.15 -5.53
CA PRO A 63 9.06 -3.50 -6.06
C PRO A 63 8.99 -3.32 -7.58
N VAL A 64 8.13 -4.09 -8.22
CA VAL A 64 7.94 -4.06 -9.68
C VAL A 64 6.49 -3.77 -9.99
N SER A 65 6.24 -2.71 -10.76
CA SER A 65 4.91 -2.40 -11.28
C SER A 65 4.73 -2.91 -12.70
N VAL A 66 3.53 -3.38 -13.00
CA VAL A 66 3.09 -3.87 -14.30
C VAL A 66 1.71 -3.30 -14.63
N ASN A 67 1.44 -3.08 -15.91
CA ASN A 67 0.10 -2.71 -16.36
C ASN A 67 -0.81 -3.94 -16.41
N LEU A 68 -2.04 -3.78 -15.97
CA LEU A 68 -3.12 -4.77 -16.11
C LEU A 68 -3.73 -4.72 -17.52
N ALA A 69 -4.59 -5.71 -17.83
CA ALA A 69 -5.19 -5.81 -19.17
C ALA A 69 -6.02 -4.56 -19.53
N ASP A 70 -6.79 -4.08 -18.55
CA ASP A 70 -7.73 -2.96 -18.75
C ASP A 70 -7.11 -1.59 -18.41
N GLY A 71 -5.78 -1.50 -18.47
CA GLY A 71 -5.05 -0.23 -18.23
C GLY A 71 -4.78 0.08 -16.77
N GLY A 72 -5.18 -0.77 -15.83
CA GLY A 72 -4.85 -0.60 -14.41
C GLY A 72 -3.36 -0.81 -14.12
N LEU A 73 -2.88 -0.26 -13.00
CA LEU A 73 -1.50 -0.40 -12.53
C LEU A 73 -1.43 -1.32 -11.31
N CYS A 74 -0.59 -2.35 -11.38
CA CYS A 74 -0.39 -3.31 -10.30
C CYS A 74 1.08 -3.34 -9.88
N SER A 75 1.35 -3.17 -8.60
CA SER A 75 2.69 -3.24 -8.02
C SER A 75 2.86 -4.51 -7.19
N PHE A 76 3.96 -5.22 -7.41
CA PHE A 76 4.34 -6.42 -6.66
C PHE A 76 5.49 -6.11 -5.70
N VAL A 77 5.35 -6.56 -4.47
CA VAL A 77 6.33 -6.42 -3.40
C VAL A 77 6.39 -7.69 -2.58
N MET A 78 7.57 -8.08 -2.11
CA MET A 78 7.74 -9.14 -1.13
C MET A 78 8.08 -8.56 0.23
N LEU A 79 7.48 -9.09 1.29
CA LEU A 79 7.86 -8.74 2.66
C LEU A 79 8.66 -9.88 3.28
N ASP A 80 9.85 -9.54 3.76
CA ASP A 80 10.75 -10.44 4.45
C ASP A 80 10.59 -10.24 5.96
N GLY A 81 10.06 -11.25 6.66
CA GLY A 81 9.88 -11.24 8.11
C GLY A 81 11.17 -11.08 8.91
N GLY A 82 12.33 -11.39 8.31
CA GLY A 82 13.64 -11.16 8.92
C GLY A 82 14.11 -9.70 8.91
N LYS A 83 13.35 -8.81 8.25
CA LYS A 83 13.63 -7.38 8.18
C LYS A 83 12.92 -6.58 9.26
N SER A 84 13.49 -5.43 9.63
CA SER A 84 12.84 -4.50 10.54
C SER A 84 11.53 -3.95 9.96
N ALA A 85 10.62 -3.50 10.83
CA ALA A 85 9.36 -2.86 10.40
C ALA A 85 9.63 -1.65 9.49
N PHE A 86 10.66 -0.87 9.79
CA PHE A 86 11.06 0.27 8.96
C PHE A 86 11.44 -0.14 7.54
N GLU A 87 12.23 -1.21 7.37
CA GLU A 87 12.62 -1.72 6.05
C GLU A 87 11.41 -2.23 5.27
N ARG A 88 10.49 -2.97 5.93
CA ARG A 88 9.27 -3.47 5.32
C ARG A 88 8.33 -2.35 4.91
N GLN A 89 8.13 -1.36 5.78
CA GLN A 89 7.32 -0.17 5.46
C GLN A 89 7.92 0.66 4.32
N ASN A 90 9.25 0.76 4.26
CA ASN A 90 9.92 1.51 3.20
C ASN A 90 9.77 0.82 1.83
N VAL A 91 9.84 -0.50 1.76
CA VAL A 91 9.60 -1.21 0.50
C VAL A 91 8.12 -1.14 0.09
N LEU A 92 7.18 -1.21 1.04
CA LEU A 92 5.75 -0.98 0.77
C LEU A 92 5.50 0.43 0.23
N ARG A 93 6.12 1.45 0.82
CA ARG A 93 6.04 2.83 0.34
C ARG A 93 6.52 2.95 -1.11
N ARG A 94 7.63 2.30 -1.45
CA ARG A 94 8.14 2.26 -2.83
C ARG A 94 7.19 1.53 -3.78
N ALA A 95 6.54 0.46 -3.33
CA ALA A 95 5.54 -0.26 -4.12
C ALA A 95 4.31 0.60 -4.42
N MET A 96 3.89 1.42 -3.46
CA MET A 96 2.72 2.29 -3.60
C MET A 96 3.01 3.60 -4.34
N ALA A 97 4.26 4.06 -4.36
CA ALA A 97 4.62 5.36 -4.90
C ALA A 97 4.10 5.59 -6.35
N PRO A 98 4.37 4.70 -7.33
CA PRO A 98 3.88 4.91 -8.70
C PRO A 98 2.35 4.93 -8.80
N LEU A 99 1.66 4.16 -7.95
CA LEU A 99 0.20 4.17 -7.91
C LEU A 99 -0.33 5.49 -7.35
N MET A 100 0.30 6.01 -6.30
CA MET A 100 -0.12 7.26 -5.64
C MET A 100 0.16 8.51 -6.49
N GLU A 101 1.11 8.44 -7.43
CA GLU A 101 1.36 9.49 -8.42
C GLU A 101 0.14 9.69 -9.35
N GLU A 102 -0.60 8.63 -9.66
CA GLU A 102 -1.83 8.67 -10.44
C GLU A 102 -3.07 9.15 -9.65
N GLN A 103 -2.90 9.43 -8.35
CA GLN A 103 -3.95 9.95 -7.46
C GLN A 103 -5.22 9.07 -7.43
N PRO A 104 -5.10 7.77 -7.14
CA PRO A 104 -6.23 6.86 -7.16
C PRO A 104 -7.27 7.24 -6.10
N ARG A 105 -8.55 7.04 -6.43
CA ARG A 105 -9.62 7.13 -5.42
C ARG A 105 -9.74 5.87 -4.59
N GLU A 106 -9.40 4.73 -5.17
CA GLU A 106 -9.49 3.41 -4.55
C GLU A 106 -8.19 2.63 -4.79
N LEU A 107 -7.78 1.86 -3.80
CA LEU A 107 -6.59 1.02 -3.83
C LEU A 107 -6.97 -0.40 -3.40
N VAL A 108 -6.59 -1.39 -4.17
CA VAL A 108 -6.65 -2.80 -3.78
C VAL A 108 -5.34 -3.18 -3.11
N LEU A 109 -5.41 -3.74 -1.91
CA LEU A 109 -4.30 -4.40 -1.22
C LEU A 109 -4.59 -5.89 -1.16
N ALA A 110 -3.79 -6.71 -1.81
CA ALA A 110 -3.95 -8.16 -1.83
C ALA A 110 -2.77 -8.84 -1.14
N LEU A 111 -3.07 -9.63 -0.13
CA LEU A 111 -2.09 -10.31 0.72
C LEU A 111 -2.06 -11.80 0.43
N PHE A 112 -0.86 -12.34 0.29
CA PHE A 112 -0.61 -13.74 0.00
C PHE A 112 0.32 -14.36 1.05
N GLY A 113 0.30 -15.70 1.18
CA GLY A 113 1.08 -16.44 2.17
C GLY A 113 0.22 -17.09 3.25
N SER A 114 0.82 -17.48 4.38
CA SER A 114 0.10 -18.07 5.53
C SER A 114 -0.89 -17.06 6.15
N ALA A 115 -1.89 -17.54 6.88
CA ALA A 115 -2.88 -16.67 7.53
C ALA A 115 -2.23 -15.69 8.51
N GLU A 116 -1.21 -16.14 9.24
CA GLU A 116 -0.45 -15.31 10.18
C GLU A 116 0.33 -14.22 9.44
N ALA A 117 1.15 -14.60 8.45
CA ALA A 117 1.91 -13.65 7.64
C ALA A 117 0.99 -12.61 6.95
N ARG A 118 -0.17 -13.04 6.44
CA ARG A 118 -1.15 -12.10 5.86
C ARG A 118 -1.67 -11.09 6.87
N ARG A 119 -1.94 -11.51 8.12
CA ARG A 119 -2.42 -10.61 9.17
C ARG A 119 -1.37 -9.58 9.56
N GLU A 120 -0.11 -10.00 9.76
CA GLU A 120 0.99 -9.11 10.06
C GLU A 120 1.25 -8.12 8.92
N ASN A 121 1.37 -8.63 7.70
CA ASN A 121 1.61 -7.83 6.51
C ASN A 121 0.45 -6.86 6.23
N ALA A 122 -0.80 -7.22 6.61
CA ALA A 122 -1.95 -6.34 6.50
C ALA A 122 -1.79 -5.07 7.34
N ARG A 123 -1.35 -5.21 8.59
CA ARG A 123 -1.14 -4.07 9.49
C ARG A 123 -0.15 -3.07 8.88
N GLU A 124 0.98 -3.55 8.37
CA GLU A 124 2.00 -2.69 7.76
C GLU A 124 1.54 -2.09 6.44
N ALA A 125 0.91 -2.89 5.58
CA ALA A 125 0.42 -2.41 4.29
C ALA A 125 -0.68 -1.36 4.45
N LEU A 126 -1.61 -1.55 5.39
CA LEU A 126 -2.66 -0.58 5.70
C LEU A 126 -2.08 0.71 6.28
N TYR A 127 -1.15 0.61 7.23
CA TYR A 127 -0.48 1.78 7.79
C TYR A 127 0.18 2.63 6.71
N VAL A 128 0.95 1.99 5.84
CA VAL A 128 1.65 2.69 4.74
C VAL A 128 0.65 3.27 3.74
N ALA A 129 -0.43 2.54 3.39
CA ALA A 129 -1.45 3.00 2.46
C ALA A 129 -2.22 4.20 3.01
N TRP A 130 -2.61 4.17 4.28
CA TRP A 130 -3.30 5.29 4.93
C TRP A 130 -2.41 6.53 4.97
N LEU A 131 -1.15 6.41 5.39
CA LEU A 131 -0.24 7.57 5.47
C LEU A 131 0.09 8.18 4.11
N ASN A 132 0.28 7.37 3.08
CA ASN A 132 0.61 7.88 1.74
C ASN A 132 -0.63 8.25 0.93
N GLY A 133 -1.80 7.73 1.28
CA GLY A 133 -3.08 8.08 0.67
C GLY A 133 -3.64 9.44 1.11
N VAL A 134 -3.20 9.98 2.24
CA VAL A 134 -3.60 11.31 2.70
C VAL A 134 -2.73 12.38 2.05
N ARG A 135 -3.37 13.43 1.55
CA ARG A 135 -2.68 14.64 1.07
C ARG A 135 -2.62 15.67 2.18
N LEU A 136 -1.41 16.13 2.45
CA LEU A 136 -1.16 17.17 3.43
C LEU A 136 -1.58 18.54 2.87
N PRO A 137 -1.95 19.50 3.74
CA PRO A 137 -2.20 20.87 3.33
C PRO A 137 -1.02 21.44 2.53
N THR A 138 -1.32 22.17 1.48
CA THR A 138 -0.29 22.84 0.68
C THR A 138 -0.76 24.26 0.34
N ARG A 139 0.14 25.21 0.44
CA ARG A 139 -0.05 26.63 0.07
C ARG A 139 0.27 26.91 -1.40
N ARG A 140 0.58 25.88 -2.18
CA ARG A 140 0.86 26.06 -3.60
C ARG A 140 -0.42 26.43 -4.34
N LYS A 141 -0.35 27.34 -5.31
CA LYS A 141 -1.47 27.73 -6.20
C LYS A 141 -1.98 26.59 -7.11
N LYS A 142 -1.32 25.43 -7.11
CA LYS A 142 -1.75 24.25 -7.87
C LYS A 142 -2.90 23.54 -7.16
N PRO A 143 -3.83 22.90 -7.90
CA PRO A 143 -4.91 22.10 -7.32
C PRO A 143 -4.34 21.08 -6.31
N VAL A 144 -4.99 20.98 -5.15
CA VAL A 144 -4.61 19.99 -4.14
C VAL A 144 -4.88 18.59 -4.71
N PRO A 145 -3.89 17.70 -4.75
CA PRO A 145 -4.10 16.33 -5.19
C PRO A 145 -5.18 15.64 -4.36
N ARG A 146 -5.96 14.76 -4.98
CA ARG A 146 -7.02 14.01 -4.28
C ARG A 146 -6.42 13.01 -3.30
N SER A 147 -7.03 12.90 -2.12
CA SER A 147 -6.72 11.83 -1.18
C SER A 147 -7.35 10.51 -1.60
N LEU A 148 -6.73 9.40 -1.23
CA LEU A 148 -7.29 8.07 -1.34
C LEU A 148 -8.60 8.00 -0.53
N ALA A 149 -9.69 7.54 -1.15
CA ALA A 149 -11.00 7.47 -0.50
C ALA A 149 -11.29 6.09 0.09
N LYS A 150 -10.82 5.02 -0.58
CA LYS A 150 -11.08 3.63 -0.14
C LYS A 150 -9.86 2.74 -0.32
N ILE A 151 -9.77 1.76 0.59
CA ILE A 151 -8.85 0.63 0.51
C ILE A 151 -9.69 -0.65 0.54
N HIS A 152 -9.47 -1.53 -0.44
CA HIS A 152 -10.05 -2.85 -0.52
C HIS A 152 -8.98 -3.88 -0.16
N LEU A 153 -9.06 -4.43 1.05
CA LEU A 153 -8.12 -5.42 1.56
C LEU A 153 -8.62 -6.84 1.23
N TYR A 154 -7.77 -7.63 0.58
CA TYR A 154 -8.01 -9.04 0.27
C TYR A 154 -6.98 -9.93 0.95
N GLY A 155 -7.39 -11.12 1.38
CA GLY A 155 -6.53 -12.13 1.99
C GLY A 155 -6.37 -12.00 3.50
N ALA A 156 -6.91 -10.96 4.12
CA ALA A 156 -6.95 -10.81 5.57
C ALA A 156 -8.24 -10.13 6.04
N ARG A 157 -8.67 -10.50 7.24
CA ARG A 157 -9.79 -9.86 7.93
C ARG A 157 -9.47 -9.76 9.41
N ASP A 158 -9.73 -8.60 9.98
CA ASP A 158 -9.66 -8.33 11.41
C ASP A 158 -11.04 -7.88 11.90
N PRO A 159 -11.68 -8.57 12.86
CA PRO A 159 -12.96 -8.15 13.42
C PRO A 159 -12.95 -6.75 14.05
N ALA A 160 -11.82 -6.35 14.62
CA ALA A 160 -11.62 -5.01 15.17
C ALA A 160 -11.33 -3.94 14.09
N GLY A 161 -11.35 -4.31 12.80
CA GLY A 161 -11.16 -3.37 11.70
C GLY A 161 -9.77 -2.75 11.63
N PHE A 162 -8.75 -3.38 12.23
CA PHE A 162 -7.41 -2.82 12.39
C PHE A 162 -7.40 -1.47 13.15
N ALA A 163 -8.31 -1.31 14.13
CA ALA A 163 -8.53 -0.05 14.84
C ALA A 163 -7.26 0.51 15.48
N GLU A 164 -6.41 -0.36 16.05
CA GLU A 164 -5.15 0.05 16.67
C GLU A 164 -4.22 0.74 15.66
N ILE A 165 -3.99 0.11 14.50
CA ILE A 165 -3.09 0.67 13.49
C ILE A 165 -3.72 1.87 12.77
N ALA A 166 -5.05 1.93 12.68
CA ALA A 166 -5.76 3.09 12.19
C ALA A 166 -5.56 4.30 13.11
N ALA A 167 -5.67 4.13 14.44
CA ALA A 167 -5.41 5.19 15.40
C ALA A 167 -3.97 5.72 15.30
N VAL A 168 -2.98 4.81 15.14
CA VAL A 168 -1.57 5.21 14.93
C VAL A 168 -1.42 5.99 13.62
N ALA A 169 -2.07 5.56 12.54
CA ALA A 169 -2.03 6.26 11.26
C ALA A 169 -2.69 7.64 11.32
N GLU A 170 -3.79 7.79 12.06
CA GLU A 170 -4.46 9.08 12.30
C GLU A 170 -3.57 10.03 13.08
N ALA A 171 -2.96 9.57 14.18
CA ALA A 171 -2.04 10.37 14.98
C ALA A 171 -0.83 10.85 14.16
N ASN A 172 -0.23 9.96 13.37
CA ASN A 172 0.89 10.34 12.50
C ASN A 172 0.46 11.27 11.34
N THR A 173 -0.77 11.11 10.84
CA THR A 173 -1.33 12.03 9.83
C THR A 173 -1.51 13.43 10.41
N LEU A 174 -2.04 13.53 11.64
CA LEU A 174 -2.18 14.79 12.35
C LEU A 174 -0.82 15.45 12.59
N ALA A 175 0.15 14.72 13.14
CA ALA A 175 1.49 15.22 13.35
C ALA A 175 2.13 15.76 12.05
N ARG A 176 2.01 15.02 10.94
CA ARG A 176 2.49 15.46 9.63
C ARG A 176 1.76 16.70 9.10
N ALA A 177 0.45 16.81 9.34
CA ALA A 177 -0.32 17.98 8.94
C ALA A 177 0.12 19.22 9.72
N LEU A 178 0.32 19.10 11.04
CA LEU A 178 0.79 20.19 11.89
C LEU A 178 2.21 20.63 11.49
N THR A 179 3.13 19.70 11.27
CA THR A 179 4.50 20.02 10.83
C THR A 179 4.59 20.60 9.42
N ALA A 180 3.54 20.43 8.60
CA ALA A 180 3.47 21.02 7.26
C ALA A 180 2.95 22.47 7.26
N LEU A 181 2.40 22.95 8.40
CA LEU A 181 1.93 24.32 8.54
C LEU A 181 3.14 25.27 8.67
N PRO A 182 3.10 26.45 8.04
CA PRO A 182 4.14 27.46 8.20
C PRO A 182 4.10 28.05 9.62
N PRO A 183 5.23 28.54 10.17
CA PRO A 183 5.33 29.02 11.54
C PRO A 183 4.36 30.16 11.91
N ASN A 184 3.94 30.97 10.93
CA ASN A 184 2.98 32.06 11.12
C ASN A 184 1.51 31.57 11.27
N GLU A 185 1.25 30.28 11.05
CA GLU A 185 -0.06 29.65 11.23
C GLU A 185 -0.09 28.66 12.38
N LEU A 186 1.07 28.28 12.90
CA LEU A 186 1.20 27.44 14.09
C LEU A 186 1.75 28.29 15.25
N THR A 187 0.99 29.32 15.65
CA THR A 187 1.35 30.13 16.80
C THR A 187 0.98 29.42 18.11
N PRO A 188 1.63 29.73 19.26
CA PRO A 188 1.28 29.14 20.56
C PRO A 188 -0.19 29.32 20.96
N SER A 189 -0.86 30.37 20.50
CA SER A 189 -2.28 30.60 20.73
C SER A 189 -3.19 29.70 19.90
N GLU A 190 -2.81 29.36 18.67
CA GLU A 190 -3.57 28.44 17.82
C GLU A 190 -3.36 26.98 18.20
N TYR A 191 -2.23 26.66 18.84
CA TYR A 191 -1.96 25.32 19.35
C TYR A 191 -2.85 24.92 20.56
N ARG A 192 -3.57 25.88 21.15
CA ARG A 192 -4.44 25.67 22.31
C ARG A 192 -5.92 25.53 21.97
N GLN A 193 -6.29 25.65 20.71
CA GLN A 193 -7.65 25.44 20.22
C GLN A 193 -7.83 24.01 19.71
#